data_b4bc5d86b4221855f1374797434ae3b6
#
_entry.id   b4bc5d86b4221855f1374797434ae3b6
#
_cell.length_a   1.000
_cell.length_b   1.000
_cell.length_c   1.000
_cell.angle_alpha   90.00
_cell.angle_beta   90.00
_cell.angle_gamma   90.00
#
_symmetry.space_group_name_H-M   'P 1'
#
loop_
_entity.id
_entity.type
_entity.pdbx_description
1 polymer ?
#
loop_
_entity_poly.entity_id
_entity_poly.type
_entity_poly.pdbx_seq_one_letter_code
_entity_poly.pdbx_strand_id
1 'polypeptide(L)'
;VVQEEQVDMMIIDLAMSDRKVDTAALTEFLVGRHPKRVRAAKAKWEAAKDDSLVDKLSDSLEDGGTFRTLCLRMLKGKREVDDAADEAQAAGQLEDIQAAIAVLETDGVAKPLEKLLLQTLCDNSAAENKELARQFEEAQDESLRRYVKKVFDEATEEALIALLSGPYDWYAAELKKALAGNDDKAVCRIVGSHDKDEIKKIAASYEKKYSASLKDAITDACKGDYRRLAVAWVSLPDQVAQPEKLVEVPKSEAELAEEAAKA
;
A
#
# COMPACT_ATOMS: atom_id res chain seq x y z
N VAL A 1 9.01 7.96 -19.18
CA VAL A 1 8.75 7.03 -18.06
C VAL A 1 8.26 7.88 -16.92
N VAL A 2 7.02 7.68 -16.47
CA VAL A 2 6.49 8.38 -15.30
C VAL A 2 7.21 7.79 -14.08
N GLN A 3 7.78 8.64 -13.23
CA GLN A 3 8.44 8.19 -12.00
C GLN A 3 7.38 7.67 -11.02
N GLU A 4 7.71 6.63 -10.28
CA GLU A 4 6.78 5.98 -9.34
C GLU A 4 6.19 6.96 -8.32
N GLU A 5 7.03 7.85 -7.78
CA GLU A 5 6.58 8.87 -6.82
C GLU A 5 5.57 9.84 -7.44
N GLN A 6 5.62 10.04 -8.76
CA GLN A 6 4.65 10.90 -9.46
C GLN A 6 3.29 10.21 -9.58
N VAL A 7 3.28 8.90 -9.78
CA VAL A 7 2.05 8.10 -9.73
C VAL A 7 1.45 8.15 -8.32
N ASP A 8 2.27 7.99 -7.29
CA ASP A 8 1.81 8.04 -5.90
C ASP A 8 1.28 9.44 -5.52
N MET A 9 1.91 10.52 -5.99
CA MET A 9 1.36 11.89 -5.83
C MET A 9 -0.02 12.04 -6.46
N MET A 10 -0.23 11.47 -7.65
CA MET A 10 -1.54 11.49 -8.31
C MET A 10 -2.57 10.68 -7.53
N ILE A 11 -2.19 9.55 -6.95
CA ILE A 11 -3.07 8.74 -6.10
C ILE A 11 -3.49 9.55 -4.86
N ILE A 12 -2.54 10.23 -4.21
CA ILE A 12 -2.79 11.09 -3.04
C ILE A 12 -3.77 12.22 -3.40
N ASP A 13 -3.50 12.95 -4.50
CA ASP A 13 -4.35 14.05 -4.95
C ASP A 13 -5.77 13.55 -5.27
N LEU A 14 -5.89 12.44 -5.98
CA LEU A 14 -7.19 11.84 -6.33
C LEU A 14 -7.94 11.37 -5.08
N ALA A 15 -7.26 10.74 -4.13
CA ALA A 15 -7.87 10.27 -2.90
C ALA A 15 -8.48 11.40 -2.05
N MET A 16 -7.93 12.62 -2.16
CA MET A 16 -8.38 13.80 -1.42
C MET A 16 -9.18 14.81 -2.27
N SER A 17 -9.44 14.51 -3.55
CA SER A 17 -10.09 15.47 -4.47
C SER A 17 -11.60 15.61 -4.27
N ASP A 18 -12.25 14.56 -3.79
CA ASP A 18 -13.68 14.49 -3.64
C ASP A 18 -14.16 14.95 -2.25
N ARG A 19 -15.48 15.17 -2.11
CA ARG A 19 -16.09 15.49 -0.81
C ARG A 19 -15.86 14.42 0.26
N LYS A 20 -15.72 13.18 -0.16
CA LYS A 20 -15.41 12.03 0.70
C LYS A 20 -14.05 11.50 0.27
N VAL A 21 -13.14 11.43 1.23
CA VAL A 21 -11.80 10.87 1.01
C VAL A 21 -11.90 9.40 0.59
N ASP A 22 -11.16 9.02 -0.45
CA ASP A 22 -11.00 7.62 -0.87
C ASP A 22 -10.03 6.91 0.09
N THR A 23 -10.60 6.29 1.13
CA THR A 23 -9.83 5.59 2.17
C THR A 23 -9.10 4.37 1.63
N ALA A 24 -9.63 3.71 0.59
CA ALA A 24 -8.98 2.58 -0.06
C ALA A 24 -7.71 3.03 -0.79
N ALA A 25 -7.76 4.12 -1.55
CA ALA A 25 -6.59 4.69 -2.22
C ALA A 25 -5.53 5.18 -1.21
N LEU A 26 -5.94 5.78 -0.08
CA LEU A 26 -5.01 6.14 0.99
C LEU A 26 -4.36 4.92 1.64
N THR A 27 -5.13 3.85 1.86
CA THR A 27 -4.60 2.59 2.38
C THR A 27 -3.58 1.98 1.42
N GLU A 28 -3.88 1.95 0.12
CA GLU A 28 -2.94 1.50 -0.90
C GLU A 28 -1.61 2.29 -0.85
N PHE A 29 -1.69 3.60 -0.71
CA PHE A 29 -0.49 4.44 -0.65
C PHE A 29 0.27 4.27 0.67
N LEU A 30 -0.40 4.41 1.82
CA LEU A 30 0.27 4.48 3.12
C LEU A 30 0.69 3.11 3.65
N VAL A 31 -0.11 2.08 3.42
CA VAL A 31 0.07 0.75 3.98
C VAL A 31 0.67 -0.21 2.96
N GLY A 32 0.18 -0.16 1.73
CA GLY A 32 0.59 -1.06 0.66
C GLY A 32 1.97 -0.75 0.08
N ARG A 33 2.43 0.52 0.13
CA ARG A 33 3.74 0.90 -0.40
C ARG A 33 4.86 0.65 0.61
N HIS A 34 6.05 0.44 0.06
CA HIS A 34 7.27 0.38 0.87
C HIS A 34 7.51 1.71 1.59
N PRO A 35 7.88 1.74 2.89
CA PRO A 35 8.02 2.99 3.67
C PRO A 35 8.96 4.03 3.05
N LYS A 36 10.04 3.61 2.38
CA LYS A 36 10.93 4.53 1.66
C LYS A 36 10.20 5.25 0.52
N ARG A 37 9.34 4.53 -0.21
CA ARG A 37 8.54 5.09 -1.30
C ARG A 37 7.49 6.08 -0.79
N VAL A 38 6.83 5.76 0.34
CA VAL A 38 5.91 6.70 1.01
C VAL A 38 6.61 7.99 1.40
N ARG A 39 7.81 7.91 1.98
CA ARG A 39 8.61 9.10 2.35
C ARG A 39 9.03 9.91 1.14
N ALA A 40 9.48 9.26 0.07
CA ALA A 40 9.88 9.93 -1.16
C ALA A 40 8.70 10.64 -1.84
N ALA A 41 7.54 9.98 -1.95
CA ALA A 41 6.33 10.57 -2.50
C ALA A 41 5.82 11.74 -1.65
N LYS A 42 5.83 11.61 -0.32
CA LYS A 42 5.51 12.72 0.60
C LYS A 42 6.40 13.93 0.35
N ALA A 43 7.72 13.77 0.37
CA ALA A 43 8.65 14.87 0.17
C ALA A 43 8.46 15.56 -1.19
N LYS A 44 8.20 14.78 -2.24
CA LYS A 44 7.96 15.29 -3.58
C LYS A 44 6.61 16.03 -3.67
N TRP A 45 5.56 15.52 -3.02
CA TRP A 45 4.26 16.15 -2.95
C TRP A 45 4.35 17.52 -2.21
N GLU A 46 4.97 17.53 -1.04
CA GLU A 46 5.15 18.75 -0.22
C GLU A 46 5.96 19.82 -0.98
N ALA A 47 7.03 19.43 -1.68
CA ALA A 47 7.81 20.34 -2.51
C ALA A 47 7.02 20.88 -3.73
N ALA A 48 6.13 20.08 -4.31
CA ALA A 48 5.34 20.49 -5.49
C ALA A 48 4.14 21.37 -5.14
N LYS A 49 3.57 21.20 -3.93
CA LYS A 49 2.38 21.93 -3.48
C LYS A 49 2.69 23.12 -2.57
N ASP A 50 3.92 23.22 -2.08
CA ASP A 50 4.33 24.18 -1.03
C ASP A 50 3.41 24.10 0.20
N ASP A 51 3.04 22.88 0.59
CA ASP A 51 2.07 22.55 1.64
C ASP A 51 2.49 21.30 2.40
N SER A 52 1.99 21.11 3.62
CA SER A 52 2.22 19.91 4.44
C SER A 52 1.20 18.82 4.12
N LEU A 53 1.67 17.66 3.65
CA LEU A 53 0.78 16.51 3.42
C LEU A 53 0.15 16.00 4.72
N VAL A 54 0.86 16.13 5.85
CA VAL A 54 0.35 15.77 7.18
C VAL A 54 -0.85 16.65 7.55
N ASP A 55 -0.73 17.98 7.38
CA ASP A 55 -1.80 18.91 7.69
C ASP A 55 -2.97 18.74 6.72
N LYS A 56 -2.68 18.58 5.43
CA LYS A 56 -3.71 18.33 4.41
C LYS A 56 -4.54 17.09 4.71
N LEU A 57 -3.91 15.97 5.07
CA LEU A 57 -4.63 14.75 5.46
C LEU A 57 -5.36 14.91 6.79
N SER A 58 -4.76 15.63 7.74
CA SER A 58 -5.39 15.95 9.02
C SER A 58 -6.70 16.70 8.84
N ASP A 59 -6.73 17.68 7.93
CA ASP A 59 -7.91 18.51 7.64
C ASP A 59 -8.97 17.77 6.79
N SER A 60 -8.53 16.82 5.97
CA SER A 60 -9.42 16.06 5.08
C SER A 60 -10.13 14.89 5.75
N LEU A 61 -9.61 14.38 6.86
CA LEU A 61 -10.14 13.22 7.60
C LEU A 61 -10.85 13.65 8.88
N GLU A 62 -11.86 12.86 9.27
CA GLU A 62 -12.67 13.12 10.48
C GLU A 62 -11.81 13.27 11.74
N ASP A 63 -12.04 14.35 12.47
CA ASP A 63 -11.29 14.64 13.69
C ASP A 63 -11.56 13.58 14.77
N GLY A 64 -10.47 13.11 15.40
CA GLY A 64 -10.53 12.04 16.40
C GLY A 64 -10.75 10.63 15.84
N GLY A 65 -10.94 10.46 14.54
CA GLY A 65 -11.12 9.15 13.90
C GLY A 65 -9.87 8.26 13.99
N THR A 66 -10.09 6.94 14.08
CA THR A 66 -9.00 5.95 14.16
C THR A 66 -8.24 5.85 12.85
N PHE A 67 -8.93 5.95 11.71
CA PHE A 67 -8.29 5.98 10.38
C PHE A 67 -7.38 7.19 10.19
N ARG A 68 -7.81 8.40 10.64
CA ARG A 68 -6.94 9.58 10.65
C ARG A 68 -5.67 9.34 11.47
N THR A 69 -5.84 8.77 12.67
CA THR A 69 -4.70 8.45 13.55
C THR A 69 -3.73 7.49 12.87
N LEU A 70 -4.23 6.45 12.20
CA LEU A 70 -3.45 5.50 11.41
C LEU A 70 -2.68 6.22 10.29
N CYS A 71 -3.37 7.01 9.45
CA CYS A 71 -2.76 7.72 8.33
C CYS A 71 -1.63 8.66 8.78
N LEU A 72 -1.88 9.45 9.83
CA LEU A 72 -0.87 10.38 10.36
C LEU A 72 0.33 9.63 10.95
N ARG A 73 0.11 8.45 11.57
CA ARG A 73 1.19 7.61 12.10
C ARG A 73 2.04 7.03 10.97
N MET A 74 1.42 6.51 9.92
CA MET A 74 2.10 5.98 8.74
C MET A 74 2.93 7.05 8.02
N LEU A 75 2.42 8.29 7.89
CA LEU A 75 3.16 9.41 7.30
C LEU A 75 4.37 9.88 8.11
N LYS A 76 4.36 9.70 9.43
CA LYS A 76 5.51 10.02 10.28
C LYS A 76 6.71 9.10 10.08
N GLY A 77 6.51 8.00 9.36
CA GLY A 77 7.57 7.20 8.76
C GLY A 77 8.53 6.52 9.72
N LYS A 78 8.07 6.14 10.91
CA LYS A 78 8.89 5.37 11.87
C LYS A 78 9.00 3.88 11.53
N ARG A 79 8.11 3.39 10.66
CA ARG A 79 8.11 1.99 10.25
C ARG A 79 9.45 1.62 9.61
N GLU A 80 10.13 0.69 10.23
CA GLU A 80 11.38 0.15 9.71
C GLU A 80 11.10 -0.92 8.65
N VAL A 81 12.13 -1.19 7.86
CA VAL A 81 12.07 -2.18 6.78
C VAL A 81 13.03 -3.28 7.19
N ASP A 82 12.62 -4.07 8.16
CA ASP A 82 13.35 -5.29 8.50
C ASP A 82 12.67 -6.48 7.82
N ASP A 83 13.49 -7.26 7.12
CA ASP A 83 13.05 -8.53 6.52
C ASP A 83 12.98 -9.65 7.56
N ALA A 84 13.50 -9.44 8.77
CA ALA A 84 13.48 -10.38 9.88
C ALA A 84 12.60 -9.86 11.02
N ALA A 85 11.81 -10.75 11.60
CA ALA A 85 11.02 -10.44 12.78
C ALA A 85 11.84 -10.70 14.05
N ASP A 86 11.67 -9.84 15.06
CA ASP A 86 12.12 -10.12 16.43
C ASP A 86 11.03 -10.91 17.16
N GLU A 87 11.28 -12.22 17.35
CA GLU A 87 10.34 -13.11 18.04
C GLU A 87 10.11 -12.71 19.51
N ALA A 88 11.11 -12.17 20.19
CA ALA A 88 10.99 -11.74 21.58
C ALA A 88 10.14 -10.46 21.70
N GLN A 89 10.31 -9.53 20.76
CA GLN A 89 9.45 -8.35 20.67
C GLN A 89 8.01 -8.75 20.38
N ALA A 90 7.78 -9.66 19.44
CA ALA A 90 6.44 -10.15 19.11
C ALA A 90 5.77 -10.84 20.32
N ALA A 91 6.52 -11.60 21.13
CA ALA A 91 6.00 -12.22 22.35
C ALA A 91 5.59 -11.18 23.41
N GLY A 92 6.40 -10.14 23.62
CA GLY A 92 6.02 -9.04 24.52
C GLY A 92 4.78 -8.27 24.05
N GLN A 93 4.68 -7.99 22.74
CA GLN A 93 3.49 -7.37 22.15
C GLN A 93 2.25 -8.26 22.26
N LEU A 94 2.41 -9.58 22.15
CA LEU A 94 1.34 -10.54 22.34
C LEU A 94 0.77 -10.49 23.77
N GLU A 95 1.64 -10.46 24.79
CA GLU A 95 1.22 -10.35 26.20
C GLU A 95 0.41 -9.06 26.45
N ASP A 96 0.88 -7.93 25.92
CA ASP A 96 0.19 -6.65 26.06
C ASP A 96 -1.19 -6.67 25.35
N ILE A 97 -1.28 -7.27 24.17
CA ILE A 97 -2.54 -7.38 23.42
C ILE A 97 -3.52 -8.31 24.16
N GLN A 98 -3.05 -9.43 24.70
CA GLN A 98 -3.88 -10.34 25.48
C GLN A 98 -4.44 -9.66 26.74
N ALA A 99 -3.64 -8.87 27.45
CA ALA A 99 -4.09 -8.08 28.59
C ALA A 99 -5.18 -7.06 28.19
N ALA A 100 -5.00 -6.37 27.05
CA ALA A 100 -6.00 -5.42 26.55
C ALA A 100 -7.28 -6.10 26.05
N ILE A 101 -7.20 -7.30 25.49
CA ILE A 101 -8.36 -8.13 25.14
C ILE A 101 -9.13 -8.55 26.40
N ALA A 102 -8.45 -8.96 27.47
CA ALA A 102 -9.08 -9.30 28.71
C ALA A 102 -9.91 -8.13 29.28
N VAL A 103 -9.41 -6.89 29.21
CA VAL A 103 -10.15 -5.68 29.59
C VAL A 103 -11.38 -5.47 28.70
N LEU A 104 -11.26 -5.68 27.39
CA LEU A 104 -12.41 -5.60 26.48
C LEU A 104 -13.49 -6.63 26.80
N GLU A 105 -13.09 -7.86 27.15
CA GLU A 105 -14.03 -8.96 27.40
C GLU A 105 -14.70 -8.89 28.80
N THR A 106 -13.96 -8.37 29.78
CA THR A 106 -14.51 -8.24 31.16
C THR A 106 -15.30 -6.95 31.36
N ASP A 107 -14.75 -5.83 30.88
CA ASP A 107 -15.27 -4.49 31.19
C ASP A 107 -15.99 -3.84 29.99
N GLY A 108 -15.94 -4.44 28.82
CA GLY A 108 -16.48 -3.88 27.56
C GLY A 108 -15.74 -2.64 27.04
N VAL A 109 -14.52 -2.35 27.54
CA VAL A 109 -13.75 -1.15 27.20
C VAL A 109 -12.78 -1.45 26.06
N ALA A 110 -13.10 -0.98 24.84
CA ALA A 110 -12.29 -1.22 23.64
C ALA A 110 -11.06 -0.32 23.53
N LYS A 111 -11.08 0.87 24.13
CA LYS A 111 -10.07 1.93 23.94
C LYS A 111 -8.61 1.51 24.18
N PRO A 112 -8.28 0.71 25.21
CA PRO A 112 -6.91 0.24 25.40
C PRO A 112 -6.43 -0.63 24.24
N LEU A 113 -7.27 -1.56 23.76
CA LEU A 113 -6.96 -2.44 22.64
C LEU A 113 -6.83 -1.67 21.32
N GLU A 114 -7.77 -0.74 21.02
CA GLU A 114 -7.67 0.14 19.85
C GLU A 114 -6.32 0.87 19.79
N LYS A 115 -5.96 1.54 20.90
CA LYS A 115 -4.71 2.30 20.97
C LYS A 115 -3.50 1.41 20.77
N LEU A 116 -3.49 0.25 21.40
CA LEU A 116 -2.37 -0.69 21.34
C LEU A 116 -2.20 -1.28 19.93
N LEU A 117 -3.30 -1.75 19.31
CA LEU A 117 -3.27 -2.30 17.95
C LEU A 117 -2.84 -1.27 16.92
N LEU A 118 -3.36 -0.04 16.99
CA LEU A 118 -2.92 1.06 16.10
C LEU A 118 -1.43 1.32 16.26
N GLN A 119 -0.95 1.38 17.50
CA GLN A 119 0.46 1.64 17.76
C GLN A 119 1.34 0.52 17.24
N THR A 120 1.08 -0.70 17.66
CA THR A 120 1.90 -1.88 17.34
C THR A 120 1.93 -2.14 15.85
N LEU A 121 0.76 -2.25 15.20
CA LEU A 121 0.70 -2.65 13.79
C LEU A 121 1.24 -1.57 12.83
N CYS A 122 1.12 -0.28 13.18
CA CYS A 122 1.69 0.77 12.35
C CYS A 122 3.20 0.96 12.54
N ASP A 123 3.75 0.63 13.70
CA ASP A 123 5.19 0.81 13.97
C ASP A 123 6.01 -0.41 13.52
N ASN A 124 5.43 -1.59 13.59
CA ASN A 124 6.06 -2.84 13.18
C ASN A 124 6.35 -2.88 11.67
N SER A 125 7.41 -3.59 11.30
CA SER A 125 7.64 -4.05 9.92
C SER A 125 6.59 -5.08 9.50
N ALA A 126 6.54 -5.41 8.20
CA ALA A 126 5.65 -6.45 7.70
C ALA A 126 6.00 -7.85 8.26
N ALA A 127 7.29 -8.12 8.50
CA ALA A 127 7.76 -9.37 9.08
C ALA A 127 7.33 -9.49 10.54
N GLU A 128 7.48 -8.42 11.33
CA GLU A 128 7.06 -8.38 12.74
C GLU A 128 5.54 -8.52 12.88
N ASN A 129 4.74 -7.84 12.06
CA ASN A 129 3.28 -7.99 12.08
C ASN A 129 2.84 -9.42 11.74
N LYS A 130 3.53 -10.07 10.81
CA LYS A 130 3.25 -11.45 10.44
C LYS A 130 3.61 -12.41 11.56
N GLU A 131 4.75 -12.19 12.21
CA GLU A 131 5.19 -12.99 13.35
C GLU A 131 4.26 -12.83 14.55
N LEU A 132 3.87 -11.60 14.88
CA LEU A 132 2.87 -11.32 15.92
C LEU A 132 1.54 -12.01 15.64
N ALA A 133 1.07 -11.96 14.40
CA ALA A 133 -0.18 -12.63 14.01
C ALA A 133 -0.07 -14.16 14.16
N ARG A 134 1.09 -14.74 13.79
CA ARG A 134 1.36 -16.19 13.95
C ARG A 134 1.35 -16.60 15.44
N GLN A 135 2.12 -15.89 16.27
CA GLN A 135 2.18 -16.18 17.72
C GLN A 135 0.81 -16.01 18.39
N PHE A 136 0.05 -14.98 17.97
CA PHE A 136 -1.30 -14.76 18.47
C PHE A 136 -2.24 -15.93 18.15
N GLU A 137 -2.23 -16.41 16.89
CA GLU A 137 -3.06 -17.52 16.44
C GLU A 137 -2.68 -18.85 17.15
N GLU A 138 -1.39 -19.09 17.36
CA GLU A 138 -0.91 -20.26 18.10
C GLU A 138 -1.29 -20.22 19.58
N ALA A 139 -1.33 -19.03 20.20
CA ALA A 139 -1.63 -18.90 21.63
C ALA A 139 -3.12 -18.87 21.94
N GLN A 140 -3.97 -18.36 21.02
CA GLN A 140 -5.38 -18.11 21.27
C GLN A 140 -6.32 -19.02 20.48
N ASP A 141 -5.80 -19.82 19.53
CA ASP A 141 -6.60 -20.59 18.55
C ASP A 141 -7.61 -19.70 17.78
N GLU A 142 -7.30 -18.39 17.69
CA GLU A 142 -8.09 -17.36 17.02
C GLU A 142 -7.17 -16.38 16.29
N SER A 143 -7.68 -15.80 15.18
CA SER A 143 -6.93 -14.78 14.43
C SER A 143 -7.06 -13.40 15.07
N LEU A 144 -5.94 -12.66 15.21
CA LEU A 144 -5.92 -11.25 15.63
C LEU A 144 -6.84 -10.36 14.78
N ARG A 145 -7.08 -10.73 13.52
CA ARG A 145 -8.03 -10.04 12.62
C ARG A 145 -9.44 -9.96 13.18
N ARG A 146 -9.87 -10.96 13.97
CA ARG A 146 -11.19 -10.95 14.63
C ARG A 146 -11.34 -9.77 15.57
N TYR A 147 -10.31 -9.47 16.35
CA TYR A 147 -10.31 -8.36 17.28
C TYR A 147 -10.21 -7.00 16.57
N VAL A 148 -9.43 -6.92 15.51
CA VAL A 148 -9.40 -5.73 14.63
C VAL A 148 -10.83 -5.43 14.12
N LYS A 149 -11.54 -6.42 13.59
CA LYS A 149 -12.93 -6.28 13.12
C LYS A 149 -13.92 -5.88 14.22
N LYS A 150 -13.66 -6.30 15.45
CA LYS A 150 -14.56 -6.04 16.59
C LYS A 150 -14.48 -4.60 17.09
N VAL A 151 -13.31 -3.96 16.97
CA VAL A 151 -13.03 -2.68 17.64
C VAL A 151 -12.86 -1.49 16.71
N PHE A 152 -12.67 -1.70 15.41
CA PHE A 152 -12.42 -0.61 14.45
C PHE A 152 -13.56 -0.43 13.44
N ASP A 153 -13.68 0.80 12.92
CA ASP A 153 -14.49 1.11 11.74
C ASP A 153 -13.90 0.47 10.48
N GLU A 154 -14.72 0.37 9.42
CA GLU A 154 -14.39 -0.33 8.19
C GLU A 154 -13.07 0.14 7.56
N ALA A 155 -12.82 1.45 7.50
CA ALA A 155 -11.61 1.99 6.87
C ALA A 155 -10.34 1.65 7.66
N THR A 156 -10.42 1.75 8.99
CA THR A 156 -9.31 1.37 9.88
C THR A 156 -9.10 -0.14 9.90
N GLU A 157 -10.19 -0.92 9.93
CA GLU A 157 -10.14 -2.39 9.83
C GLU A 157 -9.40 -2.82 8.57
N GLU A 158 -9.79 -2.32 7.39
CA GLU A 158 -9.16 -2.68 6.11
C GLU A 158 -7.66 -2.36 6.12
N ALA A 159 -7.27 -1.20 6.64
CA ALA A 159 -5.87 -0.79 6.71
C ALA A 159 -5.04 -1.66 7.68
N LEU A 160 -5.58 -1.99 8.85
CA LEU A 160 -4.90 -2.86 9.82
C LEU A 160 -4.83 -4.31 9.33
N ILE A 161 -5.85 -4.81 8.63
CA ILE A 161 -5.82 -6.12 7.97
C ILE A 161 -4.75 -6.15 6.86
N ALA A 162 -4.56 -5.05 6.13
CA ALA A 162 -3.49 -4.92 5.16
C ALA A 162 -2.10 -5.05 5.83
N LEU A 163 -1.89 -4.36 6.96
CA LEU A 163 -0.66 -4.46 7.76
C LEU A 163 -0.39 -5.88 8.27
N LEU A 164 -1.42 -6.59 8.72
CA LEU A 164 -1.32 -7.98 9.18
C LEU A 164 -1.09 -8.99 8.05
N SER A 165 -1.54 -8.68 6.83
CA SER A 165 -1.37 -9.56 5.68
C SER A 165 0.01 -9.48 5.05
N GLY A 166 0.62 -8.32 5.16
CA GLY A 166 1.74 -7.91 4.31
C GLY A 166 1.27 -7.44 2.91
N PRO A 167 2.08 -6.61 2.24
CA PRO A 167 1.63 -5.89 1.05
C PRO A 167 1.20 -6.80 -0.10
N TYR A 168 1.97 -7.83 -0.43
CA TYR A 168 1.68 -8.65 -1.61
C TYR A 168 0.46 -9.54 -1.43
N ASP A 169 0.26 -10.10 -0.22
CA ASP A 169 -0.90 -10.93 0.12
C ASP A 169 -2.18 -10.07 0.17
N TRP A 170 -2.05 -8.82 0.61
CA TRP A 170 -3.14 -7.87 0.61
C TRP A 170 -3.53 -7.43 -0.80
N TYR A 171 -2.56 -7.03 -1.65
CA TYR A 171 -2.84 -6.67 -3.04
C TYR A 171 -3.44 -7.85 -3.84
N ALA A 172 -2.99 -9.06 -3.58
CA ALA A 172 -3.60 -10.25 -4.19
C ALA A 172 -5.09 -10.40 -3.81
N ALA A 173 -5.44 -10.08 -2.55
CA ALA A 173 -6.83 -10.11 -2.08
C ALA A 173 -7.66 -8.96 -2.68
N GLU A 174 -7.11 -7.75 -2.74
CA GLU A 174 -7.78 -6.60 -3.36
C GLU A 174 -8.00 -6.82 -4.87
N LEU A 175 -7.02 -7.38 -5.59
CA LEU A 175 -7.21 -7.76 -6.99
C LEU A 175 -8.32 -8.81 -7.16
N LYS A 176 -8.39 -9.81 -6.28
CA LYS A 176 -9.47 -10.80 -6.31
C LYS A 176 -10.84 -10.16 -6.12
N LYS A 177 -10.96 -9.24 -5.16
CA LYS A 177 -12.17 -8.47 -4.88
C LYS A 177 -12.55 -7.58 -6.08
N ALA A 178 -11.58 -6.84 -6.61
CA ALA A 178 -11.79 -5.94 -7.75
C ALA A 178 -12.22 -6.69 -9.03
N LEU A 179 -11.56 -7.82 -9.35
CA LEU A 179 -11.90 -8.64 -10.50
C LEU A 179 -13.30 -9.28 -10.37
N ALA A 180 -13.68 -9.74 -9.16
CA ALA A 180 -15.01 -10.27 -8.90
C ALA A 180 -16.10 -9.20 -8.96
N GLY A 181 -15.78 -7.97 -8.57
CA GLY A 181 -16.68 -6.80 -8.59
C GLY A 181 -16.73 -6.07 -9.92
N ASN A 182 -15.94 -6.44 -10.93
CA ASN A 182 -15.70 -5.69 -12.17
C ASN A 182 -15.26 -4.23 -11.91
N ASP A 183 -14.45 -4.02 -10.88
CA ASP A 183 -13.88 -2.71 -10.57
C ASP A 183 -12.57 -2.48 -11.35
N ASP A 184 -12.75 -2.07 -12.61
CA ASP A 184 -11.64 -1.78 -13.52
C ASP A 184 -10.70 -0.70 -12.98
N LYS A 185 -11.21 0.26 -12.19
CA LYS A 185 -10.40 1.35 -11.62
C LYS A 185 -9.43 0.81 -10.57
N ALA A 186 -9.90 -0.04 -9.65
CA ALA A 186 -9.04 -0.67 -8.64
C ALA A 186 -8.00 -1.58 -9.30
N VAL A 187 -8.39 -2.39 -10.30
CA VAL A 187 -7.43 -3.23 -11.04
C VAL A 187 -6.38 -2.36 -11.75
N CYS A 188 -6.79 -1.27 -12.45
CA CYS A 188 -5.85 -0.33 -13.08
C CYS A 188 -4.89 0.29 -12.07
N ARG A 189 -5.42 0.74 -10.94
CA ARG A 189 -4.63 1.39 -9.89
C ARG A 189 -3.59 0.44 -9.34
N ILE A 190 -3.98 -0.79 -8.99
CA ILE A 190 -3.06 -1.77 -8.43
C ILE A 190 -2.04 -2.22 -9.48
N VAL A 191 -2.47 -2.65 -10.65
CA VAL A 191 -1.57 -3.17 -11.69
C VAL A 191 -0.65 -2.08 -12.24
N GLY A 192 -1.17 -0.86 -12.46
CA GLY A 192 -0.44 0.24 -13.08
C GLY A 192 0.50 1.01 -12.14
N SER A 193 0.36 0.86 -10.83
CA SER A 193 1.14 1.59 -9.83
C SER A 193 2.30 0.79 -9.21
N HIS A 194 2.47 -0.46 -9.62
CA HIS A 194 3.55 -1.33 -9.16
C HIS A 194 4.54 -1.60 -10.31
N ASP A 195 5.81 -1.71 -9.95
CA ASP A 195 6.82 -2.18 -10.87
C ASP A 195 6.66 -3.69 -11.16
N LYS A 196 7.50 -4.20 -12.06
CA LYS A 196 7.40 -5.60 -12.50
C LYS A 196 7.74 -6.59 -11.41
N ASP A 197 8.70 -6.27 -10.55
CA ASP A 197 9.14 -7.18 -9.49
C ASP A 197 8.09 -7.24 -8.39
N GLU A 198 7.44 -6.12 -8.10
CA GLU A 198 6.28 -6.07 -7.21
C GLU A 198 5.10 -6.86 -7.79
N ILE A 199 4.77 -6.66 -9.08
CA ILE A 199 3.69 -7.39 -9.76
C ILE A 199 3.94 -8.91 -9.76
N LYS A 200 5.18 -9.37 -9.94
CA LYS A 200 5.50 -10.80 -9.83
C LYS A 200 5.22 -11.35 -8.44
N LYS A 201 5.60 -10.60 -7.40
CA LYS A 201 5.35 -10.99 -6.01
C LYS A 201 3.84 -11.03 -5.70
N ILE A 202 3.09 -10.05 -6.22
CA ILE A 202 1.62 -10.02 -6.12
C ILE A 202 1.00 -11.21 -6.86
N ALA A 203 1.46 -11.50 -8.09
CA ALA A 203 0.98 -12.63 -8.89
C ALA A 203 1.28 -13.97 -8.22
N ALA A 204 2.47 -14.16 -7.66
CA ALA A 204 2.86 -15.36 -6.92
C ALA A 204 1.99 -15.53 -5.66
N SER A 205 1.71 -14.44 -4.93
CA SER A 205 0.81 -14.46 -3.77
C SER A 205 -0.62 -14.80 -4.19
N TYR A 206 -1.10 -14.24 -5.30
CA TYR A 206 -2.42 -14.53 -5.87
C TYR A 206 -2.56 -16.02 -6.22
N GLU A 207 -1.59 -16.58 -6.93
CA GLU A 207 -1.59 -17.99 -7.31
C GLU A 207 -1.54 -18.92 -6.09
N LYS A 208 -0.67 -18.61 -5.12
CA LYS A 208 -0.58 -19.36 -3.87
C LYS A 208 -1.91 -19.38 -3.10
N LYS A 209 -2.61 -18.25 -3.07
CA LYS A 209 -3.81 -18.07 -2.25
C LYS A 209 -5.07 -18.60 -2.92
N TYR A 210 -5.17 -18.47 -4.24
CA TYR A 210 -6.39 -18.76 -5.00
C TYR A 210 -6.25 -19.93 -5.97
N SER A 211 -5.07 -20.55 -6.08
CA SER A 211 -4.77 -21.66 -7.01
C SER A 211 -5.14 -21.32 -8.46
N ALA A 212 -4.98 -20.05 -8.83
CA ALA A 212 -5.31 -19.51 -10.15
C ALA A 212 -4.27 -18.44 -10.54
N SER A 213 -3.89 -18.42 -11.81
CA SER A 213 -2.98 -17.40 -12.35
C SER A 213 -3.66 -16.02 -12.33
N LEU A 214 -2.94 -14.99 -11.85
CA LEU A 214 -3.45 -13.61 -11.92
C LEU A 214 -3.71 -13.18 -13.37
N LYS A 215 -2.87 -13.60 -14.31
CA LYS A 215 -3.06 -13.35 -15.75
C LYS A 215 -4.38 -13.90 -16.26
N ASP A 216 -4.70 -15.14 -15.92
CA ASP A 216 -5.93 -15.79 -16.37
C ASP A 216 -7.15 -15.12 -15.73
N ALA A 217 -7.08 -14.79 -14.43
CA ALA A 217 -8.14 -14.07 -13.74
C ALA A 217 -8.44 -12.70 -14.38
N ILE A 218 -7.40 -11.94 -14.77
CA ILE A 218 -7.57 -10.68 -15.52
C ILE A 218 -8.16 -10.94 -16.92
N THR A 219 -7.71 -11.99 -17.59
CA THR A 219 -8.21 -12.36 -18.94
C THR A 219 -9.70 -12.66 -18.91
N ASP A 220 -10.17 -13.34 -17.89
CA ASP A 220 -11.56 -13.74 -17.73
C ASP A 220 -12.48 -12.59 -17.31
N ALA A 221 -12.02 -11.74 -16.40
CA ALA A 221 -12.83 -10.66 -15.82
C ALA A 221 -12.85 -9.38 -16.68
N CYS A 222 -11.71 -9.01 -17.27
CA CYS A 222 -11.55 -7.75 -17.99
C CYS A 222 -11.87 -7.88 -19.49
N LYS A 223 -12.16 -6.75 -20.17
CA LYS A 223 -12.54 -6.74 -21.60
C LYS A 223 -11.78 -5.66 -22.39
N GLY A 224 -11.78 -5.82 -23.73
CA GLY A 224 -11.27 -4.80 -24.66
C GLY A 224 -9.78 -4.51 -24.53
N ASP A 225 -9.40 -3.27 -24.80
CA ASP A 225 -8.00 -2.78 -24.77
C ASP A 225 -7.44 -2.77 -23.36
N TYR A 226 -8.28 -2.50 -22.39
CA TYR A 226 -7.95 -2.57 -20.98
C TYR A 226 -7.40 -3.95 -20.58
N ARG A 227 -8.13 -5.02 -20.92
CA ARG A 227 -7.65 -6.40 -20.71
C ARG A 227 -6.28 -6.62 -21.35
N ARG A 228 -6.12 -6.19 -22.62
CA ARG A 228 -4.85 -6.38 -23.35
C ARG A 228 -3.68 -5.69 -22.64
N LEU A 229 -3.89 -4.45 -22.15
CA LEU A 229 -2.88 -3.70 -21.42
C LEU A 229 -2.53 -4.36 -20.08
N ALA A 230 -3.54 -4.70 -19.27
CA ALA A 230 -3.34 -5.30 -17.95
C ALA A 230 -2.66 -6.68 -18.05
N VAL A 231 -3.11 -7.53 -19.00
CA VAL A 231 -2.48 -8.84 -19.27
C VAL A 231 -1.04 -8.67 -19.76
N ALA A 232 -0.78 -7.73 -20.67
CA ALA A 232 0.55 -7.44 -21.13
C ALA A 232 1.46 -7.01 -19.97
N TRP A 233 0.99 -6.11 -19.10
CA TRP A 233 1.76 -5.63 -17.96
C TRP A 233 2.12 -6.76 -16.97
N VAL A 234 1.17 -7.62 -16.62
CA VAL A 234 1.39 -8.77 -15.73
C VAL A 234 2.27 -9.86 -16.37
N SER A 235 2.27 -9.95 -17.72
CA SER A 235 2.99 -11.00 -18.47
C SER A 235 4.36 -10.56 -19.01
N LEU A 236 4.75 -9.31 -18.85
CA LEU A 236 5.99 -8.81 -19.42
C LEU A 236 7.22 -9.56 -18.87
N PRO A 237 8.12 -10.07 -19.72
CA PRO A 237 9.36 -10.69 -19.30
C PRO A 237 10.27 -9.67 -18.58
N ASP A 238 11.24 -10.16 -17.82
CA ASP A 238 12.16 -9.40 -16.96
C ASP A 238 13.02 -8.35 -17.70
N GLN A 239 13.04 -8.43 -19.01
CA GLN A 239 13.76 -7.50 -19.88
C GLN A 239 12.83 -6.89 -20.92
N VAL A 240 12.15 -5.79 -20.54
CA VAL A 240 12.15 -4.69 -21.51
C VAL A 240 13.48 -3.99 -21.26
N ALA A 241 14.41 -4.17 -22.16
CA ALA A 241 15.64 -3.39 -22.22
C ALA A 241 15.25 -1.93 -21.93
N GLN A 242 15.98 -1.27 -21.03
CA GLN A 242 15.86 0.18 -20.91
C GLN A 242 15.83 0.71 -22.33
N PRO A 243 14.88 1.61 -22.71
CA PRO A 243 14.92 2.20 -24.02
C PRO A 243 16.37 2.66 -24.20
N GLU A 244 17.03 2.15 -25.24
CA GLU A 244 18.39 2.57 -25.59
C GLU A 244 18.38 4.08 -25.41
N LYS A 245 19.35 4.60 -24.63
CA LYS A 245 19.52 6.05 -24.44
C LYS A 245 19.21 6.66 -25.79
N LEU A 246 18.15 7.47 -25.85
CA LEU A 246 17.78 8.17 -27.07
C LEU A 246 19.09 8.59 -27.69
N VAL A 247 19.46 7.96 -28.82
CA VAL A 247 20.62 8.35 -29.58
C VAL A 247 20.38 9.82 -29.85
N GLU A 248 21.20 10.68 -29.24
CA GLU A 248 21.10 12.11 -29.48
C GLU A 248 21.09 12.26 -30.97
N VAL A 249 19.96 12.68 -31.52
CA VAL A 249 19.84 12.97 -32.96
C VAL A 249 20.91 14.02 -33.21
N PRO A 250 21.90 13.75 -34.02
CA PRO A 250 22.97 14.72 -34.25
C PRO A 250 22.29 16.03 -34.66
N LYS A 251 22.66 17.12 -33.95
CA LYS A 251 22.15 18.47 -34.26
C LYS A 251 22.29 18.70 -35.75
N SER A 252 21.27 19.23 -36.36
CA SER A 252 21.31 19.58 -37.80
C SER A 252 22.42 20.62 -38.06
N GLU A 253 23.01 20.64 -39.26
CA GLU A 253 24.00 21.64 -39.62
C GLU A 253 23.50 23.09 -39.40
N ALA A 254 22.18 23.31 -39.48
CA ALA A 254 21.54 24.59 -39.20
C ALA A 254 21.61 24.97 -37.72
N GLU A 255 21.41 24.02 -36.79
CA GLU A 255 21.50 24.25 -35.36
C GLU A 255 22.95 24.48 -34.89
N LEU A 256 23.90 23.79 -35.50
CA LEU A 256 25.34 24.01 -35.25
C LEU A 256 25.80 25.38 -35.76
N ALA A 257 25.27 25.83 -36.92
CA ALA A 257 25.59 27.14 -37.48
C ALA A 257 25.00 28.28 -36.62
N GLU A 258 23.82 28.08 -36.04
CA GLU A 258 23.19 29.08 -35.15
C GLU A 258 23.93 29.20 -33.79
N GLU A 259 24.42 28.09 -33.25
CA GLU A 259 25.24 28.07 -32.03
C GLU A 259 26.60 28.74 -32.22
N ALA A 260 27.22 28.52 -33.38
CA ALA A 260 28.49 29.17 -33.77
C ALA A 260 28.34 30.68 -34.03
N ALA A 261 27.16 31.15 -34.41
CA ALA A 261 26.89 32.57 -34.62
C ALA A 261 26.61 33.35 -33.32
N LYS A 262 26.37 32.65 -32.21
CA LYS A 262 26.09 33.23 -30.89
C LYS A 262 27.29 33.20 -29.93
N ALA A 263 28.41 32.58 -30.33
CA ALA A 263 29.67 32.52 -29.60
C ALA A 263 30.64 33.60 -30.12
#